data_46c85c7afa1af2133893d503f89cb975
#
_entry.id   46c85c7afa1af2133893d503f89cb975
#
_cell.length_a   1.000
_cell.length_b   1.000
_cell.length_c   1.000
_cell.angle_alpha   90.00
_cell.angle_beta   90.00
_cell.angle_gamma   90.00
#
_symmetry.space_group_name_H-M   'P 1'
#
loop_
_entity.id
_entity.type
_entity.pdbx_description
1 polymer ?
#
loop_
_entity_poly.entity_id
_entity_poly.type
_entity_poly.pdbx_seq_one_letter_code
_entity_poly.pdbx_strand_id
1 'polypeptide(L)'
;MSKLFTRGAAVVLALSMAMASTDASAFTHVVSQGETLAQMAIKFYGSARFETALVGANALDAHGGSAIVAGQPLEIPAPSHHRVAQSETWAELARIYLGDAKRAETLARANGGVSWVQPAVGQEIEVPAIVAHIAAESDTMAALALRYLGDMNKAWELDAYNGRKGEQKLLRGDIVLVPLLDVSLTEEGKKAARLAAERIRTEGSGQAYEAQRRAEADIPPLLSDVRAGRYLDAVSKGNRLLGSGDLTKPQLATIHRALLDAYVALDAHGLAAGACVAWRTHANPAETNLDARAVSPKVRAACGSR
;
A
#
# COMPACT_ATOMS: atom_id res chain seq x y z
N MET A 1 -24.16 33.58 54.12
CA MET A 1 -24.79 33.25 52.84
C MET A 1 -23.72 33.34 51.75
N SER A 2 -23.07 32.24 51.41
CA SER A 2 -21.95 32.21 50.45
C SER A 2 -22.37 31.31 49.30
N LYS A 3 -22.47 31.86 48.08
CA LYS A 3 -22.78 31.13 46.85
C LYS A 3 -21.51 30.64 46.21
N LEU A 4 -21.29 29.29 46.20
CA LEU A 4 -20.26 28.63 45.38
C LEU A 4 -20.70 28.66 43.91
N PHE A 5 -19.90 29.25 43.08
CA PHE A 5 -19.95 29.11 41.61
C PHE A 5 -19.02 27.98 41.17
N THR A 6 -19.57 26.86 40.80
CA THR A 6 -18.87 25.77 40.10
C THR A 6 -18.70 26.14 38.62
N ARG A 7 -17.46 26.42 38.21
CA ARG A 7 -17.09 26.55 36.79
C ARG A 7 -16.88 25.17 36.22
N GLY A 8 -17.78 24.72 35.36
CA GLY A 8 -17.61 23.53 34.52
C GLY A 8 -16.61 23.84 33.41
N ALA A 9 -15.47 23.17 33.42
CA ALA A 9 -14.53 23.19 32.32
C ALA A 9 -15.01 22.23 31.23
N ALA A 10 -15.46 22.74 30.10
CA ALA A 10 -15.72 21.96 28.90
C ALA A 10 -14.40 21.56 28.27
N VAL A 11 -14.05 20.28 28.37
CA VAL A 11 -12.91 19.70 27.62
C VAL A 11 -13.39 19.50 26.19
N VAL A 12 -12.93 20.37 25.29
CA VAL A 12 -13.08 20.19 23.84
C VAL A 12 -12.02 19.20 23.41
N LEU A 13 -12.43 17.95 23.19
CA LEU A 13 -11.59 16.94 22.57
C LEU A 13 -11.50 17.27 21.07
N ALA A 14 -10.42 17.94 20.66
CA ALA A 14 -10.08 18.12 19.25
C ALA A 14 -9.63 16.77 18.68
N LEU A 15 -10.56 16.09 17.98
CA LEU A 15 -10.26 14.90 17.18
C LEU A 15 -9.52 15.38 15.94
N SER A 16 -8.18 15.44 15.99
CA SER A 16 -7.35 15.65 14.81
C SER A 16 -7.40 14.39 13.95
N MET A 17 -8.29 14.38 12.94
CA MET A 17 -8.17 13.48 11.82
C MET A 17 -6.85 13.78 11.11
N ALA A 18 -5.84 12.96 11.35
CA ALA A 18 -4.67 12.89 10.50
C ALA A 18 -5.17 12.40 9.14
N MET A 19 -5.36 13.33 8.20
CA MET A 19 -5.46 12.99 6.78
C MET A 19 -4.09 12.43 6.39
N ALA A 20 -3.99 11.11 6.27
CA ALA A 20 -2.87 10.49 5.60
C ALA A 20 -2.92 10.99 4.15
N SER A 21 -2.03 11.90 3.80
CA SER A 21 -1.76 12.26 2.41
C SER A 21 -1.12 11.03 1.79
N THR A 22 -1.90 10.25 1.07
CA THR A 22 -1.38 9.22 0.16
C THR A 22 -0.86 9.91 -1.08
N ASP A 23 0.30 10.56 -0.96
CA ASP A 23 1.06 10.97 -2.12
C ASP A 23 1.60 9.70 -2.78
N ALA A 24 1.20 9.48 -4.02
CA ALA A 24 1.63 8.31 -4.79
C ALA A 24 3.15 8.39 -5.01
N SER A 25 3.86 7.33 -4.62
CA SER A 25 5.31 7.21 -4.83
C SER A 25 5.70 6.95 -6.30
N ALA A 26 4.72 6.83 -7.17
CA ALA A 26 4.84 6.73 -8.62
C ALA A 26 3.46 7.01 -9.25
N PHE A 27 3.43 7.42 -10.51
CA PHE A 27 2.17 7.57 -11.26
C PHE A 27 2.32 7.07 -12.68
N THR A 28 1.20 6.65 -13.28
CA THR A 28 1.19 6.15 -14.66
C THR A 28 0.98 7.31 -15.63
N HIS A 29 1.84 7.39 -16.65
CA HIS A 29 1.68 8.26 -17.82
C HIS A 29 1.46 7.41 -19.08
N VAL A 30 0.51 7.80 -19.92
CA VAL A 30 0.27 7.13 -21.21
C VAL A 30 1.04 7.92 -22.29
N VAL A 31 1.95 7.24 -22.98
CA VAL A 31 2.82 7.83 -24.00
C VAL A 31 1.98 8.45 -25.12
N SER A 32 2.21 9.72 -25.42
CA SER A 32 1.57 10.43 -26.53
C SER A 32 2.30 10.13 -27.85
N GLN A 33 1.63 10.41 -28.98
CA GLN A 33 2.24 10.22 -30.28
C GLN A 33 3.48 11.12 -30.45
N GLY A 34 4.63 10.52 -30.77
CA GLY A 34 5.91 11.22 -30.95
C GLY A 34 6.61 11.66 -29.66
N GLU A 35 6.06 11.31 -28.49
CA GLU A 35 6.70 11.60 -27.20
C GLU A 35 7.90 10.66 -26.97
N THR A 36 8.99 11.20 -26.44
CA THR A 36 10.21 10.44 -26.11
C THR A 36 10.46 10.39 -24.62
N LEU A 37 11.23 9.41 -24.14
CA LEU A 37 11.62 9.31 -22.72
C LEU A 37 12.35 10.58 -22.24
N ALA A 38 13.25 11.13 -23.07
CA ALA A 38 13.93 12.38 -22.75
C ALA A 38 12.97 13.56 -22.58
N GLN A 39 11.95 13.69 -23.44
CA GLN A 39 10.92 14.72 -23.31
C GLN A 39 10.08 14.52 -22.06
N MET A 40 9.72 13.29 -21.73
CA MET A 40 9.03 12.97 -20.48
C MET A 40 9.88 13.29 -19.24
N ALA A 41 11.18 12.97 -19.28
CA ALA A 41 12.10 13.30 -18.18
C ALA A 41 12.22 14.81 -17.98
N ILE A 42 12.30 15.61 -19.06
CA ILE A 42 12.28 17.07 -18.98
C ILE A 42 10.93 17.57 -18.43
N LYS A 43 9.83 17.03 -18.92
CA LYS A 43 8.47 17.42 -18.53
C LYS A 43 8.22 17.17 -17.03
N PHE A 44 8.56 16.00 -16.54
CA PHE A 44 8.23 15.58 -15.18
C PHE A 44 9.29 15.92 -14.14
N TYR A 45 10.58 15.93 -14.54
CA TYR A 45 11.71 16.14 -13.61
C TYR A 45 12.57 17.38 -13.94
N GLY A 46 12.28 18.07 -15.05
CA GLY A 46 13.03 19.26 -15.46
C GLY A 46 14.38 18.97 -16.13
N SER A 47 14.76 17.70 -16.33
CA SER A 47 16.05 17.35 -16.93
C SER A 47 16.02 16.01 -17.66
N ALA A 48 16.57 15.96 -18.87
CA ALA A 48 16.72 14.73 -19.65
C ALA A 48 17.61 13.68 -18.97
N ARG A 49 18.47 14.05 -18.01
CA ARG A 49 19.34 13.11 -17.27
C ARG A 49 18.55 12.03 -16.54
N PHE A 50 17.29 12.29 -16.19
CA PHE A 50 16.41 11.34 -15.52
C PHE A 50 15.68 10.38 -16.48
N GLU A 51 16.00 10.40 -17.78
CA GLU A 51 15.53 9.39 -18.72
C GLU A 51 15.88 7.97 -18.24
N THR A 52 17.09 7.79 -17.67
CA THR A 52 17.52 6.52 -17.11
C THR A 52 16.62 6.00 -15.98
N ALA A 53 16.04 6.89 -15.18
CA ALA A 53 15.07 6.52 -14.16
C ALA A 53 13.78 5.97 -14.77
N LEU A 54 13.31 6.56 -15.88
CA LEU A 54 12.15 6.07 -16.62
C LEU A 54 12.43 4.73 -17.28
N VAL A 55 13.62 4.56 -17.87
CA VAL A 55 14.07 3.29 -18.47
C VAL A 55 14.08 2.18 -17.42
N GLY A 56 14.69 2.41 -16.26
CA GLY A 56 14.82 1.42 -15.20
C GLY A 56 13.50 1.08 -14.53
N ALA A 57 12.66 2.09 -14.23
CA ALA A 57 11.36 1.87 -13.61
C ALA A 57 10.42 1.01 -14.48
N ASN A 58 10.59 1.08 -15.80
CA ASN A 58 9.77 0.34 -16.77
C ASN A 58 10.50 -0.86 -17.40
N ALA A 59 11.68 -1.22 -16.88
CA ALA A 59 12.52 -2.32 -17.37
C ALA A 59 12.75 -2.31 -18.90
N LEU A 60 12.83 -1.11 -19.50
CA LEU A 60 12.91 -0.96 -20.95
C LEU A 60 14.26 -1.42 -21.52
N ASP A 61 15.28 -1.56 -20.69
CA ASP A 61 16.61 -2.06 -21.04
C ASP A 61 16.80 -3.57 -20.76
N ALA A 62 15.87 -4.22 -20.11
CA ALA A 62 16.00 -5.62 -19.66
C ALA A 62 16.21 -6.62 -20.80
N HIS A 63 15.84 -6.28 -22.05
CA HIS A 63 15.92 -7.16 -23.23
C HIS A 63 16.62 -6.49 -24.43
N GLY A 64 17.61 -5.66 -24.18
CA GLY A 64 18.36 -4.99 -25.25
C GLY A 64 17.76 -3.66 -25.70
N GLY A 65 16.85 -3.11 -24.91
CA GLY A 65 16.15 -1.85 -25.16
C GLY A 65 14.83 -2.05 -25.92
N SER A 66 13.77 -1.45 -25.39
CA SER A 66 12.45 -1.43 -26.03
C SER A 66 12.10 -0.01 -26.42
N ALA A 67 11.76 0.21 -27.69
CA ALA A 67 11.18 1.47 -28.12
C ALA A 67 9.81 1.66 -27.46
N ILE A 68 9.54 2.85 -26.93
CA ILE A 68 8.22 3.19 -26.43
C ILE A 68 7.28 3.47 -27.59
N VAL A 69 6.01 3.15 -27.44
CA VAL A 69 4.98 3.35 -28.44
C VAL A 69 3.82 4.19 -27.88
N ALA A 70 3.18 4.97 -28.75
CA ALA A 70 2.00 5.74 -28.35
C ALA A 70 0.91 4.82 -27.77
N GLY A 71 0.30 5.23 -26.66
CA GLY A 71 -0.70 4.46 -25.93
C GLY A 71 -0.09 3.52 -24.86
N GLN A 72 1.23 3.34 -24.81
CA GLN A 72 1.88 2.53 -23.80
C GLN A 72 1.83 3.24 -22.43
N PRO A 73 1.34 2.57 -21.37
CA PRO A 73 1.45 3.10 -20.01
C PRO A 73 2.89 2.93 -19.50
N LEU A 74 3.45 4.01 -18.96
CA LEU A 74 4.76 4.01 -18.29
C LEU A 74 4.60 4.47 -16.84
N GLU A 75 5.33 3.83 -15.96
CA GLU A 75 5.47 4.24 -14.58
C GLU A 75 6.48 5.40 -14.48
N ILE A 76 6.07 6.48 -13.85
CA ILE A 76 6.89 7.66 -13.59
C ILE A 76 7.24 7.67 -12.10
N PRO A 77 8.46 7.32 -11.69
CA PRO A 77 8.90 7.36 -10.30
C PRO A 77 8.75 8.76 -9.72
N ALA A 78 8.15 8.87 -8.54
CA ALA A 78 7.95 10.15 -7.88
C ALA A 78 8.27 10.04 -6.39
N PRO A 79 8.89 11.05 -5.78
CA PRO A 79 9.01 11.10 -4.33
C PRO A 79 7.62 11.26 -3.70
N SER A 80 7.44 10.67 -2.53
CA SER A 80 6.26 10.90 -1.70
C SER A 80 6.62 11.71 -0.47
N HIS A 81 5.61 12.20 0.27
CA HIS A 81 5.83 13.03 1.45
C HIS A 81 5.12 12.42 2.66
N HIS A 82 5.72 12.58 3.81
CA HIS A 82 5.14 12.14 5.08
C HIS A 82 5.33 13.23 6.14
N ARG A 83 4.28 13.48 6.93
CA ARG A 83 4.36 14.35 8.09
C ARG A 83 4.66 13.53 9.33
N VAL A 84 5.84 13.75 9.92
CA VAL A 84 6.35 13.01 11.06
C VAL A 84 5.38 13.09 12.24
N ALA A 85 4.93 11.94 12.72
CA ALA A 85 4.08 11.81 13.90
C ALA A 85 4.92 11.70 15.18
N GLN A 86 4.24 11.74 16.33
CA GLN A 86 4.89 11.60 17.62
C GLN A 86 5.54 10.20 17.74
N SER A 87 6.79 10.16 18.21
CA SER A 87 7.59 8.95 18.43
C SER A 87 8.08 8.24 17.16
N GLU A 88 7.88 8.77 15.96
CA GLU A 88 8.46 8.21 14.74
C GLU A 88 9.97 8.49 14.66
N THR A 89 10.74 7.48 14.27
CA THR A 89 12.19 7.53 14.07
C THR A 89 12.54 7.29 12.61
N TRP A 90 13.73 7.73 12.16
CA TRP A 90 14.20 7.43 10.80
C TRP A 90 14.21 5.93 10.50
N ALA A 91 14.51 5.09 11.49
CA ALA A 91 14.52 3.63 11.33
C ALA A 91 13.12 3.05 11.10
N GLU A 92 12.11 3.53 11.84
CA GLU A 92 10.72 3.11 11.66
C GLU A 92 10.15 3.61 10.33
N LEU A 93 10.40 4.88 9.99
CA LEU A 93 9.98 5.46 8.71
C LEU A 93 10.65 4.73 7.54
N ALA A 94 11.95 4.44 7.62
CA ALA A 94 12.64 3.67 6.59
C ALA A 94 12.09 2.24 6.46
N ARG A 95 11.74 1.59 7.56
CA ARG A 95 11.09 0.28 7.52
C ARG A 95 9.74 0.32 6.82
N ILE A 96 8.95 1.37 7.06
CA ILE A 96 7.60 1.55 6.48
C ILE A 96 7.70 1.90 5.00
N TYR A 97 8.50 2.89 4.65
CA TYR A 97 8.52 3.47 3.30
C TYR A 97 9.58 2.87 2.38
N LEU A 98 10.71 2.44 2.93
CA LEU A 98 11.83 1.87 2.16
C LEU A 98 11.99 0.35 2.37
N GLY A 99 11.14 -0.26 3.22
CA GLY A 99 11.10 -1.70 3.44
C GLY A 99 12.17 -2.25 4.42
N ASP A 100 13.14 -1.44 4.84
CA ASP A 100 14.19 -1.88 5.80
C ASP A 100 14.63 -0.72 6.70
N ALA A 101 14.65 -0.94 8.01
CA ALA A 101 15.13 0.03 9.01
C ALA A 101 16.61 0.43 8.78
N LYS A 102 17.43 -0.44 8.18
CA LYS A 102 18.82 -0.15 7.83
C LYS A 102 18.99 0.96 6.79
N ARG A 103 17.91 1.30 6.07
CA ARG A 103 17.85 2.40 5.08
C ARG A 103 17.59 3.77 5.71
N ALA A 104 17.58 3.86 7.04
CA ALA A 104 17.37 5.11 7.79
C ALA A 104 18.30 6.24 7.36
N GLU A 105 19.58 5.93 7.10
CA GLU A 105 20.55 6.93 6.63
C GLU A 105 20.17 7.49 5.26
N THR A 106 19.70 6.65 4.34
CA THR A 106 19.23 7.08 3.02
C THR A 106 18.05 8.02 3.13
N LEU A 107 17.07 7.69 3.99
CA LEU A 107 15.90 8.53 4.22
C LEU A 107 16.27 9.86 4.88
N ALA A 108 17.15 9.85 5.89
CA ALA A 108 17.63 11.06 6.54
C ALA A 108 18.37 11.98 5.57
N ARG A 109 19.27 11.42 4.72
CA ARG A 109 20.00 12.16 3.70
C ARG A 109 19.11 12.76 2.62
N ALA A 110 18.04 12.07 2.20
CA ALA A 110 17.04 12.63 1.29
C ALA A 110 16.42 13.93 1.85
N ASN A 111 16.44 14.07 3.17
CA ASN A 111 15.90 15.23 3.89
C ASN A 111 16.99 16.19 4.44
N GLY A 112 18.21 16.09 3.92
CA GLY A 112 19.34 16.93 4.33
C GLY A 112 19.81 16.69 5.78
N GLY A 113 19.40 15.59 6.39
CA GLY A 113 19.72 15.18 7.75
C GLY A 113 20.66 13.98 7.83
N VAL A 114 20.84 13.50 9.04
CA VAL A 114 21.61 12.29 9.38
C VAL A 114 20.78 11.39 10.30
N SER A 115 20.92 10.09 10.19
CA SER A 115 20.02 9.12 10.84
C SER A 115 20.08 9.10 12.39
N TRP A 116 21.16 9.60 12.99
CA TRP A 116 21.30 9.70 14.45
C TRP A 116 20.64 10.95 15.06
N VAL A 117 20.24 11.94 14.24
CA VAL A 117 19.41 13.08 14.65
C VAL A 117 17.98 12.82 14.18
N GLN A 118 17.08 12.57 15.14
CA GLN A 118 15.70 12.19 14.80
C GLN A 118 14.93 13.32 14.11
N PRO A 119 13.96 13.01 13.23
CA PRO A 119 13.14 14.03 12.60
C PRO A 119 12.24 14.72 13.62
N ALA A 120 11.96 16.01 13.42
CA ALA A 120 11.07 16.75 14.31
C ALA A 120 9.60 16.36 14.09
N VAL A 121 8.84 16.24 15.17
CA VAL A 121 7.38 16.00 15.09
C VAL A 121 6.70 17.13 14.31
N GLY A 122 5.87 16.76 13.35
CA GLY A 122 5.20 17.68 12.43
C GLY A 122 6.04 18.15 11.24
N GLN A 123 7.31 17.76 11.17
CA GLN A 123 8.16 17.98 10.00
C GLN A 123 7.58 17.21 8.80
N GLU A 124 7.51 17.86 7.66
CA GLU A 124 7.23 17.17 6.38
C GLU A 124 8.54 16.66 5.81
N ILE A 125 8.62 15.35 5.62
CA ILE A 125 9.78 14.68 5.05
C ILE A 125 9.46 14.16 3.65
N GLU A 126 10.46 14.17 2.79
CA GLU A 126 10.43 13.55 1.48
C GLU A 126 10.89 12.09 1.56
N VAL A 127 10.12 11.18 0.99
CA VAL A 127 10.48 9.78 0.79
C VAL A 127 10.93 9.64 -0.66
N PRO A 128 12.20 9.29 -0.93
CA PRO A 128 12.73 9.24 -2.29
C PRO A 128 12.03 8.16 -3.13
N ALA A 129 11.90 8.43 -4.42
CA ALA A 129 11.47 7.42 -5.38
C ALA A 129 12.51 6.30 -5.47
N ILE A 130 12.05 5.07 -5.65
CA ILE A 130 12.90 3.88 -5.78
C ILE A 130 12.72 3.28 -7.17
N VAL A 131 13.81 3.04 -7.87
CA VAL A 131 13.83 2.25 -9.10
C VAL A 131 14.30 0.84 -8.78
N ALA A 132 13.53 -0.16 -9.20
CA ALA A 132 13.93 -1.57 -9.15
C ALA A 132 14.58 -1.95 -10.47
N HIS A 133 15.92 -1.86 -10.55
CA HIS A 133 16.67 -2.24 -11.74
C HIS A 133 16.89 -3.76 -11.80
N ILE A 134 16.59 -4.36 -12.94
CA ILE A 134 16.86 -5.77 -13.22
C ILE A 134 18.25 -5.87 -13.89
N ALA A 135 19.21 -6.45 -13.18
CA ALA A 135 20.59 -6.49 -13.63
C ALA A 135 20.76 -7.33 -14.91
N ALA A 136 21.46 -6.79 -15.88
CA ALA A 136 21.99 -7.51 -17.04
C ALA A 136 23.34 -8.18 -16.70
N GLU A 137 23.81 -9.06 -17.58
CA GLU A 137 25.06 -9.80 -17.36
C GLU A 137 26.31 -8.89 -17.24
N SER A 138 26.26 -7.74 -17.92
CA SER A 138 27.36 -6.74 -17.93
C SER A 138 27.26 -5.71 -16.82
N ASP A 139 26.18 -5.70 -16.03
CA ASP A 139 25.99 -4.66 -15.01
C ASP A 139 26.92 -4.86 -13.82
N THR A 140 27.37 -3.73 -13.30
CA THR A 140 28.12 -3.65 -12.05
C THR A 140 27.54 -2.55 -11.17
N MET A 141 27.72 -2.64 -9.86
CA MET A 141 27.26 -1.57 -8.96
C MET A 141 27.86 -0.20 -9.31
N ALA A 142 29.11 -0.16 -9.79
CA ALA A 142 29.74 1.08 -10.25
C ALA A 142 29.06 1.65 -11.50
N ALA A 143 28.70 0.77 -12.46
CA ALA A 143 27.98 1.19 -13.66
C ALA A 143 26.57 1.68 -13.33
N LEU A 144 25.87 1.02 -12.40
CA LEU A 144 24.54 1.44 -11.94
C LEU A 144 24.61 2.75 -11.15
N ALA A 145 25.62 2.93 -10.30
CA ALA A 145 25.84 4.18 -9.58
C ALA A 145 26.11 5.35 -10.54
N LEU A 146 26.93 5.13 -11.57
CA LEU A 146 27.15 6.13 -12.61
C LEU A 146 25.85 6.45 -13.36
N ARG A 147 25.09 5.43 -13.75
CA ARG A 147 23.84 5.56 -14.52
C ARG A 147 22.76 6.33 -13.77
N TYR A 148 22.50 6.00 -12.51
CA TYR A 148 21.38 6.54 -11.75
C TYR A 148 21.74 7.68 -10.81
N LEU A 149 22.95 7.66 -10.22
CA LEU A 149 23.42 8.63 -9.24
C LEU A 149 24.46 9.61 -9.81
N GLY A 150 24.85 9.42 -11.08
CA GLY A 150 25.81 10.27 -11.79
C GLY A 150 27.28 10.14 -11.31
N ASP A 151 27.59 9.20 -10.41
CA ASP A 151 28.90 9.01 -9.84
C ASP A 151 29.17 7.53 -9.51
N MET A 152 30.15 6.93 -10.19
CA MET A 152 30.57 5.54 -9.98
C MET A 152 31.12 5.29 -8.56
N ASN A 153 31.65 6.32 -7.91
CA ASN A 153 32.18 6.19 -6.55
C ASN A 153 31.08 5.98 -5.51
N LYS A 154 29.81 6.18 -5.87
CA LYS A 154 28.65 5.88 -5.02
C LYS A 154 28.20 4.41 -5.06
N ALA A 155 28.96 3.53 -5.73
CA ALA A 155 28.64 2.10 -5.77
C ALA A 155 28.46 1.48 -4.38
N TRP A 156 29.27 1.87 -3.41
CA TRP A 156 29.17 1.41 -2.03
C TRP A 156 27.86 1.82 -1.35
N GLU A 157 27.27 2.97 -1.73
CA GLU A 157 25.95 3.41 -1.23
C GLU A 157 24.86 2.48 -1.73
N LEU A 158 24.92 2.07 -3.01
CA LEU A 158 23.97 1.10 -3.57
C LEU A 158 24.14 -0.29 -2.95
N ASP A 159 25.39 -0.73 -2.73
CA ASP A 159 25.67 -1.99 -2.05
C ASP A 159 25.07 -1.97 -0.63
N ALA A 160 25.34 -0.92 0.14
CA ALA A 160 24.81 -0.76 1.49
C ALA A 160 23.27 -0.73 1.50
N TYR A 161 22.64 0.02 0.58
CA TYR A 161 21.19 0.12 0.46
C TYR A 161 20.54 -1.24 0.16
N ASN A 162 21.19 -2.08 -0.65
CA ASN A 162 20.74 -3.40 -1.03
C ASN A 162 21.22 -4.52 -0.08
N GLY A 163 21.89 -4.17 1.02
CA GLY A 163 22.42 -5.14 1.98
C GLY A 163 23.49 -6.08 1.39
N ARG A 164 24.16 -5.64 0.31
CA ARG A 164 25.20 -6.41 -0.37
C ARG A 164 26.57 -6.11 0.25
N LYS A 165 27.48 -7.07 0.13
CA LYS A 165 28.89 -6.86 0.43
C LYS A 165 29.58 -6.48 -0.87
N GLY A 166 30.34 -5.37 -0.88
CA GLY A 166 30.86 -4.72 -2.09
C GLY A 166 31.67 -5.56 -3.08
N GLU A 167 32.11 -6.76 -2.71
CA GLU A 167 32.80 -7.70 -3.60
C GLU A 167 31.87 -8.67 -4.34
N GLN A 168 30.56 -8.64 -4.04
CA GLN A 168 29.61 -9.55 -4.67
C GLN A 168 29.29 -9.09 -6.10
N LYS A 169 29.62 -9.93 -7.09
CA LYS A 169 29.25 -9.71 -8.49
C LYS A 169 27.72 -9.73 -8.63
N LEU A 170 27.18 -8.80 -9.43
CA LEU A 170 25.79 -8.87 -9.86
C LEU A 170 25.60 -10.03 -10.83
N LEU A 171 24.51 -10.75 -10.65
CA LEU A 171 24.09 -11.81 -11.58
C LEU A 171 22.94 -11.29 -12.44
N ARG A 172 22.84 -11.79 -13.66
CA ARG A 172 21.71 -11.48 -14.54
C ARG A 172 20.40 -11.84 -13.85
N GLY A 173 19.48 -10.88 -13.78
CA GLY A 173 18.18 -11.02 -13.12
C GLY A 173 18.15 -10.60 -11.64
N ASP A 174 19.30 -10.25 -11.04
CA ASP A 174 19.31 -9.66 -9.71
C ASP A 174 18.53 -8.35 -9.73
N ILE A 175 17.76 -8.10 -8.67
CA ILE A 175 17.04 -6.84 -8.51
C ILE A 175 17.88 -5.91 -7.64
N VAL A 176 18.24 -4.75 -8.19
CA VAL A 176 18.95 -3.68 -7.49
C VAL A 176 18.00 -2.52 -7.25
N LEU A 177 17.73 -2.22 -5.99
CA LEU A 177 16.91 -1.06 -5.61
C LEU A 177 17.80 0.19 -5.60
N VAL A 178 17.40 1.19 -6.37
CA VAL A 178 18.13 2.45 -6.52
C VAL A 178 17.30 3.59 -5.95
N PRO A 179 17.70 4.20 -4.83
CA PRO A 179 17.02 5.38 -4.30
C PRO A 179 17.45 6.63 -5.10
N LEU A 180 16.46 7.34 -5.65
CA LEU A 180 16.67 8.57 -6.42
C LEU A 180 16.54 9.78 -5.49
N LEU A 181 17.63 10.18 -4.83
CA LEU A 181 17.64 11.25 -3.82
C LEU A 181 17.57 12.66 -4.41
N ASP A 182 17.84 12.82 -5.70
CA ASP A 182 17.89 14.11 -6.41
C ASP A 182 16.77 14.29 -7.43
N VAL A 183 15.78 13.37 -7.42
CA VAL A 183 14.58 13.48 -8.25
C VAL A 183 13.53 14.31 -7.53
N SER A 184 13.15 15.41 -8.15
CA SER A 184 12.00 16.21 -7.74
C SER A 184 11.07 16.42 -8.94
N LEU A 185 9.77 16.52 -8.68
CA LEU A 185 8.80 16.76 -9.74
C LEU A 185 8.73 18.26 -10.08
N THR A 186 8.64 18.56 -11.38
CA THR A 186 8.21 19.87 -11.87
C THR A 186 6.76 20.14 -11.45
N GLU A 187 6.28 21.38 -11.60
CA GLU A 187 4.86 21.68 -11.36
C GLU A 187 3.93 20.88 -12.26
N GLU A 188 4.35 20.59 -13.49
CA GLU A 188 3.63 19.74 -14.42
C GLU A 188 3.63 18.28 -13.95
N GLY A 189 4.76 17.77 -13.45
CA GLY A 189 4.87 16.45 -12.83
C GLY A 189 4.00 16.33 -11.58
N LYS A 190 4.02 17.31 -10.69
CA LYS A 190 3.14 17.34 -9.50
C LYS A 190 1.67 17.32 -9.87
N LYS A 191 1.27 18.10 -10.90
CA LYS A 191 -0.10 18.10 -11.41
C LYS A 191 -0.49 16.73 -11.97
N ALA A 192 0.39 16.10 -12.76
CA ALA A 192 0.15 14.77 -13.30
C ALA A 192 0.00 13.71 -12.19
N ALA A 193 0.88 13.73 -11.18
CA ALA A 193 0.80 12.84 -10.03
C ALA A 193 -0.51 13.00 -9.25
N ARG A 194 -0.95 14.25 -8.99
CA ARG A 194 -2.24 14.51 -8.31
C ARG A 194 -3.43 13.98 -9.10
N LEU A 195 -3.48 14.24 -10.41
CA LEU A 195 -4.55 13.73 -11.27
C LEU A 195 -4.59 12.20 -11.31
N ALA A 196 -3.42 11.55 -11.33
CA ALA A 196 -3.35 10.10 -11.28
C ALA A 196 -3.85 9.56 -9.92
N ALA A 197 -3.46 10.18 -8.81
CA ALA A 197 -3.94 9.80 -7.47
C ALA A 197 -5.45 10.01 -7.31
N GLU A 198 -6.01 11.09 -7.86
CA GLU A 198 -7.46 11.32 -7.88
C GLU A 198 -8.19 10.27 -8.71
N ARG A 199 -7.64 9.89 -9.87
CA ARG A 199 -8.22 8.84 -10.72
C ARG A 199 -8.25 7.51 -9.99
N ILE A 200 -7.14 7.07 -9.37
CA ILE A 200 -7.09 5.84 -8.59
C ILE A 200 -8.12 5.88 -7.44
N ARG A 201 -8.26 7.01 -6.76
CA ARG A 201 -9.23 7.17 -5.67
C ARG A 201 -10.67 7.11 -6.16
N THR A 202 -10.99 7.76 -7.27
CA THR A 202 -12.35 7.74 -7.85
C THR A 202 -12.69 6.37 -8.45
N GLU A 203 -11.76 5.74 -9.16
CA GLU A 203 -11.95 4.39 -9.71
C GLU A 203 -12.05 3.36 -8.58
N GLY A 204 -11.16 3.42 -7.59
CA GLY A 204 -11.19 2.54 -6.41
C GLY A 204 -12.46 2.73 -5.57
N SER A 205 -12.90 3.97 -5.33
CA SER A 205 -14.14 4.25 -4.62
C SER A 205 -15.38 3.82 -5.40
N GLY A 206 -15.34 3.95 -6.73
CA GLY A 206 -16.41 3.48 -7.61
C GLY A 206 -16.55 1.95 -7.59
N GLN A 207 -15.43 1.22 -7.68
CA GLN A 207 -15.43 -0.24 -7.60
C GLN A 207 -15.87 -0.75 -6.22
N ALA A 208 -15.38 -0.12 -5.14
CA ALA A 208 -15.80 -0.43 -3.78
C ALA A 208 -17.31 -0.17 -3.58
N TYR A 209 -17.80 0.96 -4.05
CA TYR A 209 -19.23 1.28 -3.98
C TYR A 209 -20.08 0.27 -4.75
N GLU A 210 -19.68 -0.11 -5.97
CA GLU A 210 -20.36 -1.13 -6.75
C GLU A 210 -20.36 -2.50 -6.06
N ALA A 211 -19.22 -2.91 -5.47
CA ALA A 211 -19.11 -4.15 -4.71
C ALA A 211 -20.03 -4.14 -3.48
N GLN A 212 -20.06 -3.03 -2.74
CA GLN A 212 -20.91 -2.84 -1.56
C GLN A 212 -22.40 -2.87 -1.93
N ARG A 213 -22.78 -2.20 -3.02
CA ARG A 213 -24.16 -2.19 -3.52
C ARG A 213 -24.62 -3.57 -3.98
N ARG A 214 -23.75 -4.33 -4.67
CA ARG A 214 -24.04 -5.73 -5.03
C ARG A 214 -24.21 -6.60 -3.79
N ALA A 215 -23.35 -6.42 -2.80
CA ALA A 215 -23.44 -7.17 -1.55
C ALA A 215 -24.74 -6.85 -0.79
N GLU A 216 -25.22 -5.61 -0.77
CA GLU A 216 -26.51 -5.25 -0.20
C GLU A 216 -27.67 -6.03 -0.85
N ALA A 217 -27.62 -6.27 -2.16
CA ALA A 217 -28.63 -7.03 -2.89
C ALA A 217 -28.49 -8.54 -2.67
N ASP A 218 -27.26 -9.07 -2.56
CA ASP A 218 -26.99 -10.51 -2.54
C ASP A 218 -26.89 -11.13 -1.12
N ILE A 219 -26.67 -10.33 -0.08
CA ILE A 219 -26.67 -10.80 1.32
C ILE A 219 -28.03 -11.37 1.74
N PRO A 220 -29.20 -10.73 1.49
CA PRO A 220 -30.49 -11.30 1.84
C PRO A 220 -30.77 -12.67 1.23
N PRO A 221 -30.50 -12.93 -0.08
CA PRO A 221 -30.55 -14.27 -0.67
C PRO A 221 -29.61 -15.29 0.00
N LEU A 222 -28.36 -14.89 0.34
CA LEU A 222 -27.43 -15.74 1.09
C LEU A 222 -28.02 -16.17 2.44
N LEU A 223 -28.54 -15.22 3.21
CA LEU A 223 -29.18 -15.52 4.50
C LEU A 223 -30.45 -16.36 4.36
N SER A 224 -31.18 -16.20 3.26
CA SER A 224 -32.34 -17.03 2.92
C SER A 224 -31.94 -18.48 2.67
N ASP A 225 -30.82 -18.70 1.94
CA ASP A 225 -30.32 -20.06 1.66
C ASP A 225 -29.86 -20.77 2.94
N VAL A 226 -29.17 -20.05 3.85
CA VAL A 226 -28.79 -20.62 5.16
C VAL A 226 -30.03 -21.03 5.95
N ARG A 227 -31.07 -20.17 6.03
CA ARG A 227 -32.33 -20.47 6.74
C ARG A 227 -33.11 -21.63 6.12
N ALA A 228 -33.04 -21.78 4.81
CA ALA A 228 -33.69 -22.85 4.05
C ALA A 228 -32.91 -24.17 4.04
N GLY A 229 -31.74 -24.22 4.68
CA GLY A 229 -30.86 -25.39 4.69
C GLY A 229 -30.12 -25.65 3.35
N ARG A 230 -30.13 -24.70 2.41
CA ARG A 230 -29.39 -24.78 1.14
C ARG A 230 -27.95 -24.37 1.32
N TYR A 231 -27.20 -25.12 2.15
CA TYR A 231 -25.87 -24.74 2.61
C TYR A 231 -24.82 -24.66 1.51
N LEU A 232 -24.88 -25.52 0.47
CA LEU A 232 -23.95 -25.45 -0.66
C LEU A 232 -24.16 -24.18 -1.49
N ASP A 233 -25.42 -23.77 -1.70
CA ASP A 233 -25.73 -22.51 -2.39
C ASP A 233 -25.28 -21.30 -1.56
N ALA A 234 -25.48 -21.37 -0.25
CA ALA A 234 -24.99 -20.34 0.69
C ALA A 234 -23.47 -20.21 0.64
N VAL A 235 -22.74 -21.32 0.65
CA VAL A 235 -21.26 -21.32 0.52
C VAL A 235 -20.81 -20.71 -0.81
N SER A 236 -21.43 -21.12 -1.91
CA SER A 236 -21.14 -20.60 -3.24
C SER A 236 -21.38 -19.08 -3.34
N LYS A 237 -22.52 -18.60 -2.85
CA LYS A 237 -22.85 -17.16 -2.81
C LYS A 237 -21.92 -16.37 -1.90
N GLY A 238 -21.70 -16.87 -0.69
CA GLY A 238 -20.84 -16.21 0.29
C GLY A 238 -19.41 -16.03 -0.21
N ASN A 239 -18.81 -17.09 -0.78
CA ASN A 239 -17.47 -17.02 -1.33
C ASN A 239 -17.38 -16.09 -2.55
N ARG A 240 -18.40 -16.05 -3.40
CA ARG A 240 -18.48 -15.11 -4.52
C ARG A 240 -18.52 -13.66 -4.04
N LEU A 241 -19.32 -13.38 -3.00
CA LEU A 241 -19.39 -12.05 -2.37
C LEU A 241 -18.03 -11.63 -1.79
N LEU A 242 -17.34 -12.50 -1.07
CA LEU A 242 -16.01 -12.22 -0.54
C LEU A 242 -14.97 -11.93 -1.64
N GLY A 243 -15.13 -12.51 -2.81
CA GLY A 243 -14.27 -12.27 -3.98
C GLY A 243 -14.66 -11.06 -4.82
N SER A 244 -15.74 -10.34 -4.51
CA SER A 244 -16.27 -9.26 -5.38
C SER A 244 -15.62 -7.89 -5.19
N GLY A 245 -14.69 -7.73 -4.22
CA GLY A 245 -14.00 -6.47 -3.96
C GLY A 245 -14.18 -5.96 -2.52
N ASP A 246 -13.94 -4.67 -2.33
CA ASP A 246 -13.94 -4.04 -1.00
C ASP A 246 -15.35 -3.94 -0.40
N LEU A 247 -15.61 -4.77 0.59
CA LEU A 247 -16.85 -4.80 1.36
C LEU A 247 -16.70 -4.04 2.67
N THR A 248 -17.80 -3.52 3.20
CA THR A 248 -17.81 -2.90 4.53
C THR A 248 -17.64 -3.94 5.65
N LYS A 249 -17.10 -3.52 6.80
CA LYS A 249 -16.96 -4.42 7.97
C LYS A 249 -18.29 -5.11 8.36
N PRO A 250 -19.44 -4.43 8.40
CA PRO A 250 -20.72 -5.10 8.68
C PRO A 250 -21.11 -6.13 7.62
N GLN A 251 -20.87 -5.87 6.33
CA GLN A 251 -21.13 -6.83 5.25
C GLN A 251 -20.24 -8.07 5.40
N LEU A 252 -18.92 -7.88 5.62
CA LEU A 252 -17.98 -8.97 5.88
C LEU A 252 -18.41 -9.80 7.10
N ALA A 253 -18.77 -9.15 8.20
CA ALA A 253 -19.25 -9.83 9.40
C ALA A 253 -20.49 -10.69 9.10
N THR A 254 -21.46 -10.15 8.36
CA THR A 254 -22.69 -10.87 8.01
C THR A 254 -22.43 -12.07 7.11
N ILE A 255 -21.56 -11.91 6.09
CA ILE A 255 -21.18 -12.99 5.16
C ILE A 255 -20.43 -14.08 5.89
N HIS A 256 -19.41 -13.74 6.70
CA HIS A 256 -18.64 -14.72 7.45
C HIS A 256 -19.49 -15.45 8.49
N ARG A 257 -20.47 -14.79 9.11
CA ARG A 257 -21.42 -15.43 10.00
C ARG A 257 -22.30 -16.44 9.25
N ALA A 258 -22.81 -16.08 8.08
CA ALA A 258 -23.61 -16.99 7.26
C ALA A 258 -22.80 -18.21 6.78
N LEU A 259 -21.54 -17.99 6.38
CA LEU A 259 -20.60 -19.04 6.01
C LEU A 259 -20.28 -19.97 7.19
N LEU A 260 -20.08 -19.41 8.39
CA LEU A 260 -19.87 -20.20 9.60
C LEU A 260 -21.04 -21.18 9.84
N ASP A 261 -22.28 -20.69 9.77
CA ASP A 261 -23.45 -21.55 9.95
C ASP A 261 -23.56 -22.62 8.86
N ALA A 262 -23.29 -22.27 7.61
CA ALA A 262 -23.28 -23.22 6.49
C ALA A 262 -22.18 -24.28 6.64
N TYR A 263 -20.95 -23.90 6.96
CA TYR A 263 -19.83 -24.84 7.14
C TYR A 263 -20.04 -25.78 8.34
N VAL A 264 -20.62 -25.26 9.43
CA VAL A 264 -20.99 -26.10 10.58
C VAL A 264 -22.05 -27.13 10.21
N ALA A 265 -23.03 -26.76 9.41
CA ALA A 265 -24.07 -27.67 8.93
C ALA A 265 -23.54 -28.74 7.97
N LEU A 266 -22.48 -28.43 7.21
CA LEU A 266 -21.80 -29.34 6.29
C LEU A 266 -20.67 -30.15 6.96
N ASP A 267 -20.51 -30.04 8.31
CA ASP A 267 -19.44 -30.66 9.10
C ASP A 267 -18.02 -30.30 8.61
N ALA A 268 -17.87 -29.15 7.91
CA ALA A 268 -16.60 -28.65 7.39
C ALA A 268 -15.82 -27.87 8.48
N HIS A 269 -15.33 -28.58 9.51
CA HIS A 269 -14.78 -28.00 10.76
C HIS A 269 -13.67 -26.97 10.54
N GLY A 270 -12.72 -27.21 9.63
CA GLY A 270 -11.61 -26.29 9.35
C GLY A 270 -12.10 -24.98 8.74
N LEU A 271 -13.03 -25.04 7.78
CA LEU A 271 -13.62 -23.87 7.15
C LEU A 271 -14.53 -23.10 8.14
N ALA A 272 -15.26 -23.80 8.99
CA ALA A 272 -16.07 -23.22 10.05
C ALA A 272 -15.21 -22.44 11.07
N ALA A 273 -14.06 -22.99 11.49
CA ALA A 273 -13.11 -22.30 12.37
C ALA A 273 -12.56 -21.02 11.72
N GLY A 274 -12.13 -21.11 10.46
CA GLY A 274 -11.68 -19.93 9.68
C GLY A 274 -12.76 -18.85 9.56
N ALA A 275 -14.00 -19.24 9.23
CA ALA A 275 -15.11 -18.31 9.12
C ALA A 275 -15.45 -17.65 10.47
N CYS A 276 -15.30 -18.38 11.60
CA CYS A 276 -15.50 -17.80 12.94
C CYS A 276 -14.44 -16.74 13.27
N VAL A 277 -13.17 -17.00 12.97
CA VAL A 277 -12.08 -16.01 13.16
C VAL A 277 -12.37 -14.76 12.34
N ALA A 278 -12.68 -14.91 11.06
CA ALA A 278 -12.97 -13.79 10.17
C ALA A 278 -14.23 -13.01 10.63
N TRP A 279 -15.27 -13.70 11.05
CA TRP A 279 -16.45 -13.05 11.61
C TRP A 279 -16.10 -12.19 12.84
N ARG A 280 -15.34 -12.73 13.79
CA ARG A 280 -14.91 -11.99 15.00
C ARG A 280 -14.04 -10.78 14.68
N THR A 281 -13.26 -10.81 13.61
CA THR A 281 -12.42 -9.69 13.17
C THR A 281 -13.25 -8.50 12.66
N HIS A 282 -14.42 -8.77 12.07
CA HIS A 282 -15.23 -7.74 11.41
C HIS A 282 -16.49 -7.36 12.17
N ALA A 283 -17.01 -8.23 13.06
CA ALA A 283 -18.21 -7.99 13.83
C ALA A 283 -17.96 -7.09 15.04
N ASN A 284 -19.03 -6.46 15.52
CA ASN A 284 -19.00 -5.74 16.79
C ASN A 284 -18.70 -6.74 17.95
N PRO A 285 -17.80 -6.42 18.90
CA PRO A 285 -17.50 -7.27 20.04
C PRO A 285 -18.74 -7.75 20.83
N ALA A 286 -19.77 -6.92 20.93
CA ALA A 286 -21.04 -7.30 21.56
C ALA A 286 -21.80 -8.41 20.80
N GLU A 287 -21.56 -8.55 19.50
CA GLU A 287 -22.21 -9.57 18.66
C GLU A 287 -21.47 -10.90 18.68
N THR A 288 -20.20 -10.90 19.02
CA THR A 288 -19.32 -12.09 19.04
C THR A 288 -19.33 -12.85 20.34
N ASN A 289 -20.06 -12.35 21.37
CA ASN A 289 -20.24 -13.04 22.64
C ASN A 289 -21.21 -14.21 22.44
N LEU A 290 -20.66 -15.42 22.33
CA LEU A 290 -21.41 -16.66 22.11
C LEU A 290 -22.18 -17.14 23.34
N ASP A 291 -21.81 -16.68 24.54
CA ASP A 291 -22.46 -17.06 25.80
C ASP A 291 -23.76 -16.29 26.03
N ALA A 292 -23.85 -15.08 25.47
CA ALA A 292 -25.07 -14.22 25.58
C ALA A 292 -26.18 -14.61 24.58
N ARG A 293 -25.92 -15.51 23.64
CA ARG A 293 -26.89 -15.91 22.59
C ARG A 293 -27.16 -17.41 22.63
N ALA A 294 -28.37 -17.83 22.27
CA ALA A 294 -28.71 -19.22 22.01
C ALA A 294 -28.01 -19.73 20.74
N VAL A 295 -26.71 -20.03 20.83
CA VAL A 295 -25.89 -20.53 19.72
C VAL A 295 -25.74 -22.03 19.82
N SER A 296 -25.78 -22.73 18.66
CA SER A 296 -25.67 -24.19 18.65
C SER A 296 -24.32 -24.66 19.23
N PRO A 297 -24.27 -25.81 19.91
CA PRO A 297 -23.00 -26.37 20.41
C PRO A 297 -21.94 -26.56 19.33
N LYS A 298 -22.34 -26.91 18.09
CA LYS A 298 -21.44 -27.07 16.96
C LYS A 298 -20.76 -25.74 16.57
N VAL A 299 -21.50 -24.63 16.56
CA VAL A 299 -20.95 -23.30 16.29
C VAL A 299 -19.96 -22.87 17.40
N ARG A 300 -20.32 -23.14 18.66
CA ARG A 300 -19.39 -22.87 19.77
C ARG A 300 -18.09 -23.65 19.64
N ALA A 301 -18.19 -24.95 19.33
CA ALA A 301 -17.01 -25.80 19.11
C ALA A 301 -16.13 -25.27 17.95
N ALA A 302 -16.73 -24.87 16.81
CA ALA A 302 -16.02 -24.28 15.67
C ALA A 302 -15.31 -22.97 16.03
N CYS A 303 -15.84 -22.20 16.97
CA CYS A 303 -15.25 -20.93 17.44
C CYS A 303 -14.24 -21.10 18.59
N GLY A 304 -13.92 -22.32 19.01
CA GLY A 304 -12.93 -22.60 20.06
C GLY A 304 -13.37 -22.18 21.46
N SER A 305 -14.63 -21.88 21.70
CA SER A 305 -15.19 -21.69 23.03
C SER A 305 -15.48 -23.05 23.64
N ARG A 306 -14.67 -23.46 24.62
CA ARG A 306 -14.91 -24.64 25.48
C ARG A 306 -16.00 -24.35 26.50
#